data_8135ef35500be80a1c01574d52f7eb7f
#
_entry.id   8135ef35500be80a1c01574d52f7eb7f
#
_cell.length_a   1.000
_cell.length_b   1.000
_cell.length_c   1.000
_cell.angle_alpha   90.00
_cell.angle_beta   90.00
_cell.angle_gamma   90.00
#
_symmetry.space_group_name_H-M   'P 1'
#
loop_
_entity.id
_entity.type
_entity.pdbx_description
1 polymer ?
#
loop_
_entity_poly.entity_id
_entity_poly.type
_entity_poly.pdbx_seq_one_letter_code
_entity_poly.pdbx_strand_id
1 'polypeptide(L)' 'MKKGDTSMSEKSTFYLVREEILPEAIKKTIKVKEILKRGEIKTINEAVEKMGLSRSAYYKYKDFVFPFYEAS' A
#
# COMPACT_ATOMS: atom_id res chain seq x y z
N MET A 1 26.88 9.66 -3.33
CA MET A 1 26.51 9.63 -3.13
C MET A 1 26.14 9.62 -2.96
N LYS A 2 26.05 9.64 -2.85
CA LYS A 2 25.56 9.56 -2.60
C LYS A 2 25.10 9.43 -2.37
N LYS A 3 25.07 9.38 -2.20
CA LYS A 3 24.47 9.16 -1.85
C LYS A 3 23.95 9.14 -1.41
N GLY A 4 23.90 9.26 -1.11
CA GLY A 4 23.24 9.23 -0.47
C GLY A 4 22.71 9.25 -0.15
N ASP A 5 22.50 9.31 0.15
CA ASP A 5 21.97 9.24 0.61
C ASP A 5 21.26 9.10 0.97
N THR A 6 20.93 9.25 1.40
CA THR A 6 20.33 9.05 1.92
C THR A 6 19.46 8.99 2.24
N SER A 7 19.26 9.24 2.65
CA SER A 7 18.41 9.35 3.20
C SER A 7 17.41 9.09 2.99
N MET A 8 17.15 8.88 3.33
CA MET A 8 16.24 8.50 3.34
C MET A 8 15.16 8.69 2.66
N SER A 9 14.42 9.00 2.87
CA SER A 9 13.15 9.06 2.30
C SER A 9 13.13 9.64 0.93
N GLU A 10 13.75 10.71 0.70
CA GLU A 10 13.74 11.25 -0.65
C GLU A 10 14.51 10.37 -1.61
N LYS A 11 15.22 9.42 -1.08
CA LYS A 11 15.97 8.50 -1.92
C LYS A 11 15.30 7.16 -2.09
N SER A 12 14.07 7.06 -1.68
CA SER A 12 13.35 5.79 -1.80
C SER A 12 13.23 5.36 -3.24
N THR A 13 13.47 4.08 -3.47
CA THR A 13 13.34 3.51 -4.80
C THR A 13 12.07 2.68 -4.85
N PHE A 14 11.29 2.86 -5.88
CA PHE A 14 10.05 2.11 -6.06
C PHE A 14 10.15 1.21 -7.27
N TYR A 15 9.52 0.06 -7.18
CA TYR A 15 9.48 -0.88 -8.28
C TYR A 15 8.04 -1.15 -8.65
N LEU A 16 7.81 -1.30 -9.92
CA LEU A 16 6.48 -1.64 -10.42
C LEU A 16 6.42 -3.15 -10.49
N VAL A 17 5.52 -3.74 -9.71
CA VAL A 17 5.37 -5.19 -9.68
C VAL A 17 3.93 -5.56 -9.91
N ARG A 18 3.72 -6.76 -10.43
CA ARG A 18 2.36 -7.23 -10.65
C ARG A 18 1.79 -7.74 -9.34
N GLU A 19 0.49 -7.52 -9.20
CA GLU A 19 -0.21 -7.90 -7.98
C GLU A 19 -0.04 -9.37 -7.66
N GLU A 20 -0.01 -10.20 -8.68
CA GLU A 20 -0.02 -11.64 -8.47
C GLU A 20 1.21 -12.18 -7.74
N ILE A 21 2.30 -11.42 -7.69
CA ILE A 21 3.48 -11.88 -6.97
C ILE A 21 3.59 -11.32 -5.57
N LEU A 22 2.63 -10.50 -5.16
CA LEU A 22 2.68 -9.86 -3.85
C LEU A 22 2.18 -10.79 -2.76
N PRO A 23 2.79 -10.72 -1.56
CA PRO A 23 2.24 -11.43 -0.41
C PRO A 23 0.82 -10.97 -0.11
N GLU A 24 0.07 -11.84 0.51
CA GLU A 24 -1.33 -11.59 0.77
C GLU A 24 -1.56 -10.32 1.58
N ALA A 25 -0.74 -10.11 2.62
CA ALA A 25 -0.91 -8.93 3.46
C ALA A 25 -0.73 -7.65 2.66
N ILE A 26 0.20 -7.65 1.72
CA ILE A 26 0.45 -6.46 0.92
C ILE A 26 -0.67 -6.24 -0.09
N LYS A 27 -1.16 -7.32 -0.70
CA LYS A 27 -2.30 -7.21 -1.60
C LYS A 27 -3.50 -6.61 -0.88
N LYS A 28 -3.77 -7.08 0.33
CA LYS A 28 -4.90 -6.59 1.09
C LYS A 28 -4.73 -5.14 1.49
N THR A 29 -3.49 -4.74 1.80
CA THR A 29 -3.21 -3.35 2.13
C THR A 29 -3.56 -2.45 0.95
N ILE A 30 -3.18 -2.86 -0.24
CA ILE A 30 -3.51 -2.08 -1.44
C ILE A 30 -5.02 -2.00 -1.63
N LYS A 31 -5.72 -3.12 -1.44
CA LYS A 31 -7.16 -3.13 -1.58
C LYS A 31 -7.84 -2.21 -0.58
N VAL A 32 -7.34 -2.18 0.66
CA VAL A 32 -7.89 -1.28 1.66
C VAL A 32 -7.72 0.16 1.21
N LYS A 33 -6.55 0.50 0.68
CA LYS A 33 -6.32 1.86 0.20
C LYS A 33 -7.27 2.22 -0.94
N GLU A 34 -7.53 1.26 -1.83
CA GLU A 34 -8.46 1.51 -2.94
C GLU A 34 -9.88 1.73 -2.44
N ILE A 35 -10.32 0.92 -1.50
CA ILE A 35 -11.66 1.02 -0.95
C ILE A 35 -11.86 2.37 -0.28
N LEU A 36 -10.88 2.79 0.49
CA LEU A 36 -10.96 4.09 1.17
C LEU A 36 -10.97 5.23 0.17
N LYS A 37 -10.14 5.11 -0.87
CA LYS A 37 -10.07 6.16 -1.88
C LYS A 37 -11.37 6.30 -2.63
N ARG A 38 -12.05 5.17 -2.90
CA ARG A 38 -13.32 5.22 -3.62
C ARG A 38 -14.46 5.70 -2.75
N GLY A 39 -14.26 5.74 -1.43
CA GLY A 39 -15.30 6.20 -0.54
C GLY A 39 -16.36 5.16 -0.22
N GLU A 40 -16.12 3.90 -0.59
CA GLU A 40 -17.07 2.83 -0.29
C GLU A 40 -17.18 2.59 1.20
N ILE A 41 -16.04 2.71 1.88
CA ILE A 41 -15.97 2.56 3.33
C ILE A 41 -15.19 3.76 3.84
N LYS A 42 -15.64 4.34 4.94
CA LYS A 42 -15.08 5.58 5.40
C LYS A 42 -14.03 5.47 6.48
N THR A 43 -13.98 4.33 7.17
CA THR A 43 -13.01 4.19 8.25
C THR A 43 -12.03 3.08 7.92
N ILE A 44 -10.80 3.24 8.44
CA ILE A 44 -9.78 2.23 8.26
C ILE A 44 -10.19 0.94 8.95
N ASN A 45 -10.78 1.04 10.14
CA ASN A 45 -11.21 -0.16 10.86
C ASN A 45 -12.15 -1.02 10.05
N GLU A 46 -13.14 -0.41 9.43
CA GLU A 46 -14.08 -1.16 8.62
C GLU A 46 -13.43 -1.76 7.39
N ALA A 47 -12.54 -0.99 6.78
CA ALA A 47 -11.90 -1.45 5.54
C ALA A 47 -10.99 -2.65 5.80
N VAL A 48 -10.16 -2.59 6.85
CA VAL A 48 -9.27 -3.71 7.13
C VAL A 48 -10.06 -4.94 7.56
N GLU A 49 -11.14 -4.73 8.31
CA GLU A 49 -11.98 -5.84 8.72
C GLU A 49 -12.62 -6.53 7.52
N LYS A 50 -13.13 -5.73 6.60
CA LYS A 50 -13.74 -6.26 5.40
C LYS A 50 -12.75 -7.09 4.58
N MET A 51 -11.51 -6.66 4.54
CA MET A 51 -10.50 -7.36 3.75
C MET A 51 -9.82 -8.50 4.51
N GLY A 52 -10.14 -8.65 5.79
CA GLY A 52 -9.49 -9.68 6.59
C GLY A 52 -8.04 -9.37 6.88
N LEU A 53 -7.72 -8.11 7.06
CA LEU A 53 -6.36 -7.65 7.32
C LEU A 53 -6.31 -7.06 8.72
N SER A 54 -5.23 -7.33 9.46
CA SER A 54 -5.09 -6.72 10.77
C SER A 54 -4.71 -5.25 10.64
N ARG A 55 -5.11 -4.45 11.61
CA ARG A 55 -4.75 -3.04 11.59
C ARG A 55 -3.24 -2.85 11.64
N SER A 56 -2.56 -3.68 12.42
CA SER A 56 -1.11 -3.61 12.50
C SER A 56 -0.47 -3.79 11.14
N ALA A 57 -0.93 -4.78 10.40
CA ALA A 57 -0.36 -5.04 9.07
C ALA A 57 -0.64 -3.86 8.14
N TYR A 58 -1.85 -3.31 8.21
CA TYR A 58 -2.17 -2.18 7.37
C TYR A 58 -1.24 -1.00 7.66
N TYR A 59 -1.08 -0.65 8.94
CA TYR A 59 -0.24 0.49 9.28
C TYR A 59 1.24 0.22 8.99
N LYS A 60 1.63 -1.05 9.00
CA LYS A 60 3.00 -1.40 8.68
C LYS A 60 3.33 -1.13 7.22
N TYR A 61 2.39 -1.41 6.34
CA TYR A 61 2.66 -1.36 4.89
C TYR A 61 2.05 -0.18 4.16
N LYS A 62 1.15 0.55 4.78
CA LYS A 62 0.37 1.54 4.04
C LYS A 62 1.20 2.63 3.37
N ASP A 63 2.35 2.95 3.93
CA ASP A 63 3.18 4.01 3.36
C ASP A 63 4.19 3.48 2.35
N PHE A 64 4.20 2.17 2.13
CA PHE A 64 5.19 1.57 1.26
C PHE A 64 4.62 0.96 -0.01
N VAL A 65 3.31 0.91 -0.13
CA VAL A 65 2.69 0.35 -1.32
C VAL A 65 1.59 1.29 -1.81
N PHE A 66 1.48 1.40 -3.11
CA PHE A 66 0.53 2.31 -3.73
C PHE A 66 -0.05 1.64 -4.97
N PRO A 67 -1.37 1.69 -5.14
CA PRO A 67 -1.93 1.15 -6.37
C PRO A 67 -1.46 1.99 -7.56
N PHE A 68 -1.16 1.31 -8.65
CA PHE A 68 -0.74 1.97 -9.86
C PHE A 68 -1.62 1.49 -11.01
N TYR A 69 -2.19 2.40 -11.76
CA TYR A 69 -3.02 2.07 -12.88
C TYR A 69 -2.43 2.67 -14.13
N GLU A 70 -2.31 1.85 -15.15
CA GLU A 70 -1.82 2.34 -16.43
C GLU A 70 -2.80 3.35 -16.99
N ALA A 71 -2.26 4.45 -17.50
CA ALA A 71 -3.09 5.40 -18.20
C ALA A 71 -3.50 4.77 -19.52
N SER A 72 -4.74 4.89 -19.88
CA SER A 72 -5.19 4.30 -21.14
C SER A 72 -5.77 5.32 -22.08
#